data_00106588665fcba5249a531e1908cfe0
#
_entry.id   00106588665fcba5249a531e1908cfe0
#
_cell.length_a   1.000
_cell.length_b   1.000
_cell.length_c   1.000
_cell.angle_alpha   90.00
_cell.angle_beta   90.00
_cell.angle_gamma   90.00
#
_symmetry.space_group_name_H-M   'P 1'
#
loop_
_entity.id
_entity.type
_entity.pdbx_description
1 polymer ?
#
loop_
_entity_poly.entity_id
_entity_poly.type
_entity_poly.pdbx_seq_one_letter_code
_entity_poly.pdbx_strand_id
1 'polypeptide(L)'
;GEEVILAKALMKDVLRHHVEVIEEFPGSDLVGRSYEPLFPDAVPRGESTTAWTVLAADWVTTTDGTGVVHTAVMYGEDDYNLGMEAGLPAHHTVGMDGAFVAGTHPELDGRYVKGCDEAIIGLLSAPGGSNGTGPSSGLLYREKDYLHDYPHCWRTDHPLLYYAMDSWFVRMTAVKENLLKFNDQVEWAPDWVGEGRFGEWLRNVKDWAISRERYWGTPLPVWRSESGEMKCIGSIKELQDEVAKAVAAGFANPECPDDVDLHRPVVDGFTLLSDSGEPMTREPFVMDCWFDSGCAPFAQWHHPFDEEQRFNASFPVDYICEGVDQTRGWFYTLLAVSATVFDDMAYKRCLSLGLILDAEGKKMSKSRGNIVDPWDHFNREGADATRWYMVTAGAPWNPMKFDPNGVRETYAKMFLTMWNVYKFHADYAALDGFDPEAQSVPVEDRSALDRWVLSRLHTVASQYHDNFTLSLIHI
;
A
#
# COMPACT_ATOMS: atom_id res chain seq x y z
N GLY A 1 5.84 -21.33 -47.87
CA GLY A 1 4.90 -20.70 -46.95
C GLY A 1 5.57 -20.52 -45.61
N GLU A 2 5.18 -19.55 -44.84
CA GLU A 2 5.69 -19.33 -43.48
C GLU A 2 4.91 -20.26 -42.54
N GLU A 3 5.59 -20.91 -41.62
CA GLU A 3 4.97 -21.77 -40.62
C GLU A 3 5.00 -21.05 -39.27
N VAL A 4 3.86 -21.05 -38.56
CA VAL A 4 3.72 -20.41 -37.23
C VAL A 4 3.09 -21.39 -36.26
N ILE A 5 3.52 -21.31 -35.00
CA ILE A 5 3.00 -22.12 -33.88
C ILE A 5 2.20 -21.21 -32.97
N LEU A 6 0.95 -21.55 -32.67
CA LEU A 6 0.09 -20.81 -31.77
C LEU A 6 -1.01 -21.72 -31.18
N ALA A 7 -1.67 -21.25 -30.13
CA ALA A 7 -2.81 -21.95 -29.55
C ALA A 7 -3.98 -22.04 -30.54
N LYS A 8 -4.51 -23.23 -30.75
CA LYS A 8 -5.63 -23.50 -31.70
C LYS A 8 -6.85 -22.59 -31.44
N ALA A 9 -7.15 -22.32 -30.17
CA ALA A 9 -8.27 -21.46 -29.79
C ALA A 9 -8.12 -20.02 -30.31
N LEU A 10 -6.90 -19.54 -30.51
CA LEU A 10 -6.55 -18.16 -30.89
C LEU A 10 -6.32 -17.98 -32.41
N MET A 11 -6.39 -19.04 -33.20
CA MET A 11 -6.12 -18.99 -34.64
C MET A 11 -6.88 -17.89 -35.36
N LYS A 12 -8.20 -17.73 -35.05
CA LYS A 12 -9.06 -16.75 -35.75
C LYS A 12 -8.69 -15.30 -35.42
N ASP A 13 -8.16 -15.06 -34.20
CA ASP A 13 -7.82 -13.72 -33.73
C ASP A 13 -6.43 -13.29 -34.16
N VAL A 14 -5.52 -14.26 -34.32
CA VAL A 14 -4.10 -14.03 -34.66
C VAL A 14 -3.88 -14.02 -36.15
N LEU A 15 -4.42 -15.00 -36.87
CA LEU A 15 -4.14 -15.21 -38.30
C LEU A 15 -5.03 -14.34 -39.20
N ARG A 16 -4.41 -13.67 -40.20
CA ARG A 16 -5.09 -12.70 -41.07
C ARG A 16 -5.67 -13.31 -42.36
N HIS A 17 -5.21 -14.51 -42.76
CA HIS A 17 -5.53 -15.14 -44.06
C HIS A 17 -5.95 -16.59 -43.88
N HIS A 18 -6.46 -17.17 -44.95
CA HIS A 18 -6.67 -18.61 -45.04
C HIS A 18 -5.35 -19.34 -44.82
N VAL A 19 -5.32 -20.16 -43.79
CA VAL A 19 -4.15 -20.95 -43.37
C VAL A 19 -4.51 -22.43 -43.46
N GLU A 20 -3.51 -23.24 -43.73
CA GLU A 20 -3.59 -24.69 -43.64
C GLU A 20 -3.03 -25.12 -42.31
N VAL A 21 -3.77 -25.94 -41.57
CA VAL A 21 -3.25 -26.57 -40.34
C VAL A 21 -2.39 -27.74 -40.75
N ILE A 22 -1.10 -27.60 -40.53
CA ILE A 22 -0.12 -28.63 -40.86
C ILE A 22 -0.12 -29.77 -39.84
N GLU A 23 -0.15 -29.39 -38.54
CA GLU A 23 -0.08 -30.35 -37.42
C GLU A 23 -0.84 -29.78 -36.20
N GLU A 24 -1.43 -30.67 -35.40
CA GLU A 24 -1.99 -30.37 -34.10
C GLU A 24 -1.31 -31.22 -33.04
N PHE A 25 -0.81 -30.58 -31.97
CA PHE A 25 -0.14 -31.25 -30.86
C PHE A 25 -0.39 -30.55 -29.54
N PRO A 26 -0.24 -31.23 -28.39
CA PRO A 26 -0.31 -30.59 -27.07
C PRO A 26 0.81 -29.57 -26.87
N GLY A 27 0.52 -28.44 -26.18
CA GLY A 27 1.55 -27.45 -25.84
C GLY A 27 2.72 -28.00 -25.03
N SER A 28 2.48 -29.07 -24.27
CA SER A 28 3.53 -29.81 -23.55
C SER A 28 4.67 -30.33 -24.45
N ASP A 29 4.40 -30.60 -25.73
CA ASP A 29 5.37 -31.10 -26.68
C ASP A 29 6.36 -30.02 -27.13
N LEU A 30 6.08 -28.77 -26.84
CA LEU A 30 6.99 -27.64 -27.06
C LEU A 30 7.99 -27.48 -25.90
N VAL A 31 7.67 -27.94 -24.71
CA VAL A 31 8.50 -27.74 -23.53
C VAL A 31 9.89 -28.38 -23.74
N GLY A 32 10.93 -27.59 -23.48
CA GLY A 32 12.31 -27.97 -23.67
C GLY A 32 12.83 -27.79 -25.12
N ARG A 33 12.01 -27.41 -26.08
CA ARG A 33 12.51 -27.04 -27.44
C ARG A 33 13.27 -25.72 -27.34
N SER A 34 14.42 -25.65 -28.00
CA SER A 34 15.25 -24.44 -28.11
C SER A 34 14.75 -23.55 -29.24
N TYR A 35 14.94 -22.24 -29.13
CA TYR A 35 14.71 -21.25 -30.16
C TYR A 35 15.82 -20.23 -30.25
N GLU A 36 15.97 -19.55 -31.37
CA GLU A 36 16.88 -18.42 -31.52
C GLU A 36 16.26 -17.16 -30.90
N PRO A 37 16.94 -16.45 -29.98
CA PRO A 37 16.40 -15.26 -29.35
C PRO A 37 16.25 -14.12 -30.36
N LEU A 38 15.25 -13.27 -30.18
CA LEU A 38 14.99 -12.11 -31.05
C LEU A 38 16.16 -11.11 -31.03
N PHE A 39 16.83 -10.96 -29.90
CA PHE A 39 18.00 -10.11 -29.68
C PHE A 39 19.08 -10.95 -28.98
N PRO A 40 19.93 -11.69 -29.75
CA PRO A 40 20.84 -12.69 -29.20
C PRO A 40 21.93 -12.11 -28.29
N ASP A 41 22.31 -10.85 -28.49
CA ASP A 41 23.37 -10.20 -27.74
C ASP A 41 22.84 -9.43 -26.48
N ALA A 42 21.53 -9.25 -26.37
CA ALA A 42 20.94 -8.44 -25.30
C ALA A 42 21.04 -9.09 -23.91
N VAL A 43 21.00 -10.40 -23.84
CA VAL A 43 21.09 -11.15 -22.57
C VAL A 43 22.14 -12.22 -22.67
N PRO A 44 23.21 -12.19 -21.86
CA PRO A 44 24.23 -13.25 -21.87
C PRO A 44 23.61 -14.56 -21.35
N ARG A 45 23.88 -15.65 -22.05
CA ARG A 45 23.39 -16.99 -21.65
C ARG A 45 23.94 -17.42 -20.29
N GLY A 46 25.17 -17.04 -19.98
CA GLY A 46 25.88 -17.48 -18.78
C GLY A 46 26.00 -19.01 -18.71
N GLU A 47 25.80 -19.55 -17.50
CA GLU A 47 25.82 -21.00 -17.25
C GLU A 47 24.40 -21.65 -17.38
N SER A 48 23.39 -20.89 -17.80
CA SER A 48 22.01 -21.39 -17.92
C SER A 48 21.91 -22.44 -19.03
N THR A 49 21.37 -23.60 -18.69
CA THR A 49 21.07 -24.69 -19.65
C THR A 49 19.67 -24.55 -20.24
N THR A 50 18.82 -23.73 -19.63
CA THR A 50 17.39 -23.50 -19.98
C THR A 50 17.15 -22.18 -20.70
N ALA A 51 18.18 -21.33 -20.83
CA ALA A 51 18.08 -20.11 -21.61
C ALA A 51 17.68 -20.41 -23.06
N TRP A 52 16.71 -19.62 -23.58
CA TRP A 52 16.14 -19.76 -24.93
C TRP A 52 15.51 -21.12 -25.21
N THR A 53 14.83 -21.67 -24.22
CA THR A 53 13.98 -22.85 -24.34
C THR A 53 12.53 -22.52 -23.99
N VAL A 54 11.60 -23.29 -24.52
CA VAL A 54 10.17 -23.17 -24.20
C VAL A 54 9.93 -23.79 -22.82
N LEU A 55 9.31 -23.04 -21.92
CA LEU A 55 8.93 -23.45 -20.57
C LEU A 55 7.40 -23.52 -20.43
N ALA A 56 6.91 -24.37 -19.53
CA ALA A 56 5.51 -24.38 -19.15
C ALA A 56 5.25 -23.33 -18.06
N ALA A 57 4.12 -22.61 -18.14
CA ALA A 57 3.70 -21.65 -17.12
C ALA A 57 2.18 -21.65 -16.98
N ASP A 58 1.67 -21.74 -15.74
CA ASP A 58 0.24 -21.87 -15.45
C ASP A 58 -0.57 -20.59 -15.70
N TRP A 59 0.11 -19.44 -15.75
CA TRP A 59 -0.51 -18.13 -15.99
C TRP A 59 -0.69 -17.80 -17.49
N VAL A 60 -0.11 -18.58 -18.40
CA VAL A 60 -0.31 -18.40 -19.85
C VAL A 60 -1.67 -18.93 -20.26
N THR A 61 -2.51 -18.07 -20.84
CA THR A 61 -3.88 -18.40 -21.21
C THR A 61 -4.04 -18.64 -22.71
N THR A 62 -5.14 -19.28 -23.09
CA THR A 62 -5.57 -19.43 -24.49
C THR A 62 -6.77 -18.51 -24.84
N THR A 63 -6.95 -17.44 -24.05
CA THR A 63 -8.04 -16.46 -24.24
C THR A 63 -7.57 -15.17 -24.89
N ASP A 64 -6.26 -14.88 -24.85
CA ASP A 64 -5.65 -13.70 -25.43
C ASP A 64 -4.24 -14.01 -25.95
N GLY A 65 -3.67 -13.14 -26.79
CA GLY A 65 -2.34 -13.28 -27.39
C GLY A 65 -2.24 -14.43 -28.39
N THR A 66 -1.23 -15.24 -28.26
CA THR A 66 -0.92 -16.39 -29.12
C THR A 66 -0.93 -17.75 -28.40
N GLY A 67 -1.02 -17.75 -27.09
CA GLY A 67 -0.80 -18.93 -26.23
C GLY A 67 0.69 -19.25 -26.00
N VAL A 68 1.59 -18.42 -26.54
CA VAL A 68 3.03 -18.44 -26.30
C VAL A 68 3.47 -17.03 -25.94
N VAL A 69 4.17 -16.86 -24.81
CA VAL A 69 4.55 -15.55 -24.26
C VAL A 69 6.08 -15.45 -24.17
N HIS A 70 6.61 -14.28 -24.51
CA HIS A 70 8.03 -14.01 -24.31
C HIS A 70 8.28 -13.61 -22.85
N THR A 71 9.12 -14.36 -22.14
CA THR A 71 9.42 -14.16 -20.72
C THR A 71 10.50 -13.10 -20.53
N ALA A 72 10.19 -12.06 -19.73
CA ALA A 72 11.10 -10.96 -19.41
C ALA A 72 11.47 -11.00 -17.91
N VAL A 73 12.41 -11.87 -17.54
CA VAL A 73 12.74 -12.27 -16.15
C VAL A 73 12.85 -11.09 -15.17
N MET A 74 13.45 -9.96 -15.58
CA MET A 74 13.70 -8.82 -14.69
C MET A 74 12.56 -7.76 -14.70
N TYR A 75 11.48 -7.98 -15.46
CA TYR A 75 10.46 -6.93 -15.74
C TYR A 75 9.02 -7.38 -15.55
N GLY A 76 8.78 -8.53 -14.89
CA GLY A 76 7.47 -9.02 -14.49
C GLY A 76 7.57 -9.97 -13.30
N GLU A 77 6.61 -9.97 -12.37
CA GLU A 77 6.64 -10.83 -11.18
C GLU A 77 6.54 -12.32 -11.55
N ASP A 78 5.61 -12.65 -12.43
CA ASP A 78 5.41 -14.03 -12.89
C ASP A 78 6.61 -14.52 -13.73
N ASP A 79 7.14 -13.64 -14.59
CA ASP A 79 8.37 -13.89 -15.37
C ASP A 79 9.58 -14.12 -14.47
N TYR A 80 9.72 -13.30 -13.42
CA TYR A 80 10.81 -13.44 -12.44
C TYR A 80 10.73 -14.76 -11.69
N ASN A 81 9.57 -15.13 -11.17
CA ASN A 81 9.38 -16.36 -10.44
C ASN A 81 9.69 -17.58 -11.31
N LEU A 82 9.14 -17.64 -12.53
CA LEU A 82 9.42 -18.69 -13.50
C LEU A 82 10.92 -18.72 -13.86
N GLY A 83 11.52 -17.54 -14.07
CA GLY A 83 12.93 -17.42 -14.40
C GLY A 83 13.86 -17.94 -13.33
N MET A 84 13.59 -17.64 -12.06
CA MET A 84 14.36 -18.11 -10.91
C MET A 84 14.20 -19.63 -10.73
N GLU A 85 12.98 -20.15 -10.84
CA GLU A 85 12.71 -21.59 -10.73
C GLU A 85 13.39 -22.39 -11.84
N ALA A 86 13.37 -21.89 -13.08
CA ALA A 86 13.94 -22.54 -14.24
C ALA A 86 15.45 -22.26 -14.44
N GLY A 87 16.07 -21.41 -13.63
CA GLY A 87 17.47 -21.02 -13.77
C GLY A 87 17.76 -20.19 -15.02
N LEU A 88 16.83 -19.32 -15.44
CA LEU A 88 17.05 -18.39 -16.55
C LEU A 88 18.01 -17.27 -16.13
N PRO A 89 18.72 -16.62 -17.10
CA PRO A 89 19.59 -15.50 -16.80
C PRO A 89 18.84 -14.32 -16.20
N ALA A 90 19.21 -13.88 -15.00
CA ALA A 90 18.73 -12.66 -14.36
C ALA A 90 19.61 -11.48 -14.82
N HIS A 91 19.28 -10.87 -15.94
CA HIS A 91 20.07 -9.80 -16.55
C HIS A 91 19.20 -8.58 -16.87
N HIS A 92 19.64 -7.41 -16.40
CA HIS A 92 18.97 -6.15 -16.71
C HIS A 92 19.45 -5.60 -18.06
N THR A 93 18.53 -5.46 -18.99
CA THR A 93 18.74 -4.76 -20.28
C THR A 93 18.39 -3.27 -20.22
N VAL A 94 17.79 -2.83 -19.11
CA VAL A 94 17.38 -1.44 -18.84
C VAL A 94 18.03 -0.99 -17.53
N GLY A 95 18.63 0.19 -17.52
CA GLY A 95 19.24 0.80 -16.34
C GLY A 95 18.23 1.46 -15.42
N MET A 96 18.71 1.92 -14.25
CA MET A 96 17.88 2.64 -13.26
C MET A 96 17.33 3.98 -13.76
N ASP A 97 17.89 4.53 -14.82
CA ASP A 97 17.42 5.72 -15.54
C ASP A 97 16.31 5.42 -16.56
N GLY A 98 15.94 4.14 -16.72
CA GLY A 98 14.94 3.68 -17.68
C GLY A 98 15.47 3.62 -19.13
N ALA A 99 16.79 3.76 -19.35
CA ALA A 99 17.40 3.64 -20.65
C ALA A 99 17.98 2.23 -20.86
N PHE A 100 18.03 1.77 -22.12
CA PHE A 100 18.73 0.54 -22.45
C PHE A 100 20.20 0.62 -22.10
N VAL A 101 20.73 -0.40 -21.42
CA VAL A 101 22.16 -0.47 -21.08
C VAL A 101 23.00 -0.76 -22.31
N ALA A 102 24.26 -0.32 -22.26
CA ALA A 102 25.22 -0.58 -23.34
C ALA A 102 25.42 -2.09 -23.57
N GLY A 103 25.36 -2.50 -24.83
CA GLY A 103 25.47 -3.91 -25.25
C GLY A 103 24.11 -4.61 -25.40
N THR A 104 23.00 -3.94 -25.16
CA THR A 104 21.66 -4.50 -25.45
C THR A 104 21.44 -4.59 -26.97
N HIS A 105 21.56 -3.47 -27.68
CA HIS A 105 21.57 -3.39 -29.13
C HIS A 105 22.07 -2.01 -29.57
N PRO A 106 22.95 -1.89 -30.62
CA PRO A 106 23.54 -0.61 -31.01
C PRO A 106 22.55 0.52 -31.32
N GLU A 107 21.35 0.19 -31.82
CA GLU A 107 20.30 1.20 -32.11
C GLU A 107 19.44 1.55 -30.89
N LEU A 108 19.52 0.78 -29.81
CA LEU A 108 18.69 0.96 -28.60
C LEU A 108 19.49 1.49 -27.43
N ASP A 109 20.79 1.20 -27.35
CA ASP A 109 21.68 1.57 -26.25
C ASP A 109 21.57 3.07 -25.88
N GLY A 110 21.36 3.35 -24.59
CA GLY A 110 21.22 4.69 -24.05
C GLY A 110 19.88 5.37 -24.34
N ARG A 111 18.95 4.73 -25.04
CA ARG A 111 17.63 5.31 -25.32
C ARG A 111 16.61 4.90 -24.25
N TYR A 112 15.71 5.83 -23.90
CA TYR A 112 14.62 5.57 -22.94
C TYR A 112 13.67 4.50 -23.50
N VAL A 113 13.46 3.44 -22.73
CA VAL A 113 12.77 2.22 -23.18
C VAL A 113 11.37 2.47 -23.74
N LYS A 114 10.54 3.34 -23.11
CA LYS A 114 9.18 3.64 -23.55
C LYS A 114 9.10 4.46 -24.86
N GLY A 115 10.21 4.94 -25.37
CA GLY A 115 10.30 5.62 -26.64
C GLY A 115 10.93 4.78 -27.75
N CYS A 116 11.10 3.47 -27.54
CA CYS A 116 11.82 2.61 -28.48
C CYS A 116 10.93 1.63 -29.25
N ASP A 117 9.61 1.62 -29.03
CA ASP A 117 8.70 0.64 -29.61
C ASP A 117 8.79 0.63 -31.16
N GLU A 118 8.74 1.79 -31.81
CA GLU A 118 8.88 1.90 -33.28
C GLU A 118 10.24 1.40 -33.78
N ALA A 119 11.32 1.65 -33.04
CA ALA A 119 12.64 1.20 -33.41
C ALA A 119 12.76 -0.34 -33.29
N ILE A 120 12.19 -0.92 -32.22
CA ILE A 120 12.16 -2.37 -32.01
C ILE A 120 11.34 -3.05 -33.08
N ILE A 121 10.15 -2.52 -33.39
CA ILE A 121 9.30 -2.99 -34.49
C ILE A 121 10.04 -2.93 -35.82
N GLY A 122 10.75 -1.83 -36.09
CA GLY A 122 11.57 -1.65 -37.28
C GLY A 122 12.67 -2.71 -37.40
N LEU A 123 13.40 -2.96 -36.30
CA LEU A 123 14.44 -3.99 -36.24
C LEU A 123 13.89 -5.40 -36.49
N LEU A 124 12.75 -5.74 -35.91
CA LEU A 124 12.11 -7.05 -36.09
C LEU A 124 11.52 -7.23 -37.48
N SER A 125 11.09 -6.13 -38.13
CA SER A 125 10.52 -6.13 -39.49
C SER A 125 11.60 -6.18 -40.59
N ALA A 126 12.85 -5.84 -40.24
CA ALA A 126 13.94 -5.79 -41.20
C ALA A 126 14.27 -7.20 -41.76
N PRO A 127 14.74 -7.31 -43.04
CA PRO A 127 15.24 -8.56 -43.58
C PRO A 127 16.34 -9.13 -42.71
N GLY A 128 16.16 -10.37 -42.25
CA GLY A 128 17.09 -11.01 -41.31
C GLY A 128 16.82 -10.68 -39.82
N GLY A 129 15.82 -9.84 -39.49
CA GLY A 129 15.52 -9.45 -38.12
C GLY A 129 16.59 -8.57 -37.49
N SER A 130 16.62 -8.51 -36.16
CA SER A 130 17.49 -7.60 -35.38
C SER A 130 19.01 -7.83 -35.60
N ASN A 131 19.41 -9.01 -35.95
CA ASN A 131 20.84 -9.40 -36.15
C ASN A 131 21.22 -9.71 -37.62
N GLY A 132 20.29 -9.57 -38.56
CA GLY A 132 20.52 -9.81 -39.97
C GLY A 132 20.66 -11.29 -40.37
N THR A 133 20.45 -12.25 -39.48
CA THR A 133 20.62 -13.69 -39.71
C THR A 133 19.28 -14.44 -39.89
N GLY A 134 18.17 -13.80 -39.60
CA GLY A 134 16.83 -14.38 -39.69
C GLY A 134 16.26 -14.42 -41.10
N PRO A 135 14.93 -14.71 -41.23
CA PRO A 135 14.23 -14.77 -42.53
C PRO A 135 14.28 -13.45 -43.27
N SER A 136 14.29 -13.50 -44.59
CA SER A 136 14.21 -12.31 -45.45
C SER A 136 12.88 -11.51 -45.30
N SER A 137 11.83 -12.12 -44.75
CA SER A 137 10.55 -11.50 -44.38
C SER A 137 10.60 -10.72 -43.04
N GLY A 138 11.73 -10.79 -42.28
CA GLY A 138 11.81 -10.31 -40.91
C GLY A 138 11.26 -11.32 -39.90
N LEU A 139 11.32 -10.94 -38.62
CA LEU A 139 10.84 -11.75 -37.48
C LEU A 139 9.45 -11.31 -36.99
N LEU A 140 8.95 -10.15 -37.41
CA LEU A 140 7.65 -9.62 -37.02
C LEU A 140 6.53 -10.24 -37.85
N TYR A 141 5.67 -11.02 -37.22
CA TYR A 141 4.48 -11.55 -37.86
C TYR A 141 3.34 -10.51 -37.98
N ARG A 142 3.06 -9.81 -36.84
CA ARG A 142 1.95 -8.85 -36.76
C ARG A 142 2.21 -7.82 -35.65
N GLU A 143 1.80 -6.60 -35.93
CA GLU A 143 1.65 -5.52 -34.99
C GLU A 143 0.16 -5.26 -34.71
N LYS A 144 -0.21 -4.95 -33.46
CA LYS A 144 -1.56 -4.64 -33.03
C LYS A 144 -1.52 -3.65 -31.87
N ASP A 145 -2.29 -2.58 -31.97
CA ASP A 145 -2.54 -1.69 -30.83
C ASP A 145 -3.31 -2.45 -29.75
N TYR A 146 -2.82 -2.34 -28.50
CA TYR A 146 -3.43 -2.98 -27.35
C TYR A 146 -3.69 -1.96 -26.25
N LEU A 147 -4.99 -1.71 -25.98
CA LEU A 147 -5.41 -0.80 -24.92
C LEU A 147 -5.57 -1.57 -23.62
N HIS A 148 -4.81 -1.19 -22.61
CA HIS A 148 -4.88 -1.79 -21.28
C HIS A 148 -4.60 -0.75 -20.18
N ASP A 149 -4.98 -1.05 -18.94
CA ASP A 149 -4.61 -0.24 -17.79
C ASP A 149 -3.10 -0.36 -17.55
N TYR A 150 -2.44 0.77 -17.32
CA TYR A 150 -1.02 0.82 -17.03
C TYR A 150 -0.72 1.73 -15.82
N PRO A 151 0.15 1.32 -14.88
CA PRO A 151 0.47 2.11 -13.71
C PRO A 151 1.31 3.34 -14.08
N HIS A 152 0.90 4.51 -13.55
CA HIS A 152 1.63 5.77 -13.69
C HIS A 152 2.07 6.30 -12.33
N CYS A 153 3.15 7.05 -12.32
CA CYS A 153 3.62 7.74 -11.13
C CYS A 153 2.58 8.76 -10.67
N TRP A 154 2.06 8.63 -9.46
CA TRP A 154 1.04 9.53 -8.92
C TRP A 154 1.48 10.99 -8.80
N ARG A 155 2.77 11.27 -8.84
CA ARG A 155 3.35 12.62 -8.72
C ARG A 155 3.67 13.26 -10.07
N THR A 156 4.19 12.50 -11.02
CA THR A 156 4.71 12.99 -12.30
C THR A 156 3.89 12.55 -13.51
N ASP A 157 2.94 11.64 -13.30
CA ASP A 157 2.09 11.01 -14.32
C ASP A 157 2.87 10.26 -15.43
N HIS A 158 4.15 9.96 -15.19
CA HIS A 158 4.93 9.15 -16.12
C HIS A 158 4.63 7.66 -15.94
N PRO A 159 4.65 6.87 -17.01
CA PRO A 159 4.49 5.43 -16.92
C PRO A 159 5.61 4.80 -16.08
N LEU A 160 5.26 3.90 -15.18
CA LEU A 160 6.20 3.15 -14.35
C LEU A 160 6.82 2.01 -15.15
N LEU A 161 7.99 1.56 -14.73
CA LEU A 161 8.60 0.32 -15.22
C LEU A 161 8.51 -0.73 -14.10
N TYR A 162 8.07 -1.94 -14.45
CA TYR A 162 8.31 -3.09 -13.60
C TYR A 162 9.80 -3.41 -13.66
N TYR A 163 10.43 -3.61 -12.50
CA TYR A 163 11.88 -3.73 -12.42
C TYR A 163 12.24 -4.54 -11.18
N ALA A 164 12.93 -5.66 -11.36
CA ALA A 164 13.41 -6.48 -10.26
C ALA A 164 14.59 -5.79 -9.58
N MET A 165 14.52 -5.63 -8.26
CA MET A 165 15.55 -4.96 -7.46
C MET A 165 15.79 -5.72 -6.16
N ASP A 166 17.00 -5.68 -5.66
CA ASP A 166 17.30 -6.13 -4.32
C ASP A 166 16.54 -5.27 -3.29
N SER A 167 15.93 -5.91 -2.33
CA SER A 167 15.17 -5.24 -1.29
C SER A 167 15.28 -6.02 0.02
N TRP A 168 15.10 -5.31 1.12
CA TRP A 168 14.93 -5.92 2.42
C TRP A 168 13.47 -6.29 2.65
N PHE A 169 13.24 -7.50 3.18
CA PHE A 169 11.91 -8.03 3.41
C PHE A 169 11.70 -8.43 4.85
N VAL A 170 10.51 -8.13 5.38
CA VAL A 170 9.98 -8.81 6.57
C VAL A 170 9.20 -10.02 6.11
N ARG A 171 9.55 -11.21 6.63
CA ARG A 171 8.90 -12.48 6.24
C ARG A 171 7.51 -12.60 6.86
N MET A 172 6.54 -11.89 6.30
CA MET A 172 5.15 -11.88 6.76
C MET A 172 4.46 -13.25 6.59
N THR A 173 4.90 -14.03 5.61
CA THR A 173 4.43 -15.40 5.40
C THR A 173 4.68 -16.31 6.59
N ALA A 174 5.75 -16.06 7.37
CA ALA A 174 6.06 -16.82 8.58
C ALA A 174 5.09 -16.56 9.74
N VAL A 175 4.44 -15.39 9.78
CA VAL A 175 3.48 -15.00 10.83
C VAL A 175 2.03 -14.97 10.36
N LYS A 176 1.75 -15.50 9.16
CA LYS A 176 0.43 -15.49 8.54
C LYS A 176 -0.68 -16.04 9.43
N GLU A 177 -0.45 -17.17 10.10
CA GLU A 177 -1.43 -17.81 10.98
C GLU A 177 -1.74 -16.92 12.21
N ASN A 178 -0.74 -16.23 12.74
CA ASN A 178 -0.93 -15.27 13.83
C ASN A 178 -1.73 -14.05 13.37
N LEU A 179 -1.45 -13.52 12.17
CA LEU A 179 -2.23 -12.42 11.59
C LEU A 179 -3.71 -12.78 11.46
N LEU A 180 -4.03 -13.97 10.97
CA LEU A 180 -5.41 -14.45 10.84
C LEU A 180 -6.06 -14.64 12.22
N LYS A 181 -5.36 -15.29 13.14
CA LYS A 181 -5.81 -15.49 14.53
C LYS A 181 -6.13 -14.18 15.22
N PHE A 182 -5.29 -13.16 15.08
CA PHE A 182 -5.50 -11.86 15.72
C PHE A 182 -6.61 -11.07 15.04
N ASN A 183 -6.73 -11.15 13.70
CA ASN A 183 -7.85 -10.54 12.99
C ASN A 183 -9.20 -11.10 13.44
N ASP A 184 -9.29 -12.40 13.73
CA ASP A 184 -10.52 -13.04 14.20
C ASP A 184 -10.94 -12.58 15.61
N GLN A 185 -10.03 -11.95 16.37
CA GLN A 185 -10.29 -11.39 17.69
C GLN A 185 -10.70 -9.91 17.65
N VAL A 186 -10.49 -9.23 16.51
CA VAL A 186 -10.87 -7.82 16.34
C VAL A 186 -12.37 -7.70 16.13
N GLU A 187 -12.99 -6.82 16.89
CA GLU A 187 -14.39 -6.42 16.71
C GLU A 187 -14.49 -5.41 15.55
N TRP A 188 -14.83 -5.91 14.35
CA TRP A 188 -14.96 -5.08 13.16
C TRP A 188 -16.34 -4.45 13.04
N ALA A 189 -16.37 -3.19 12.64
CA ALA A 189 -17.59 -2.50 12.21
C ALA A 189 -17.36 -1.91 10.79
N PRO A 190 -17.97 -2.46 9.73
CA PRO A 190 -18.82 -3.67 9.75
C PRO A 190 -18.03 -4.98 9.69
N ASP A 191 -18.59 -6.06 10.20
CA ASP A 191 -17.95 -7.38 10.30
C ASP A 191 -17.39 -7.90 8.98
N TRP A 192 -18.13 -7.70 7.88
CA TRP A 192 -17.73 -8.18 6.55
C TRP A 192 -16.41 -7.59 6.02
N VAL A 193 -15.92 -6.49 6.59
CA VAL A 193 -14.59 -5.95 6.22
C VAL A 193 -13.48 -6.83 6.78
N GLY A 194 -13.61 -7.26 8.04
CA GLY A 194 -12.64 -8.14 8.70
C GLY A 194 -12.58 -9.52 8.08
N GLU A 195 -13.73 -10.14 7.83
CA GLU A 195 -13.81 -11.47 7.23
C GLU A 195 -13.47 -11.48 5.73
N GLY A 196 -14.03 -10.51 4.99
CA GLY A 196 -13.88 -10.40 3.54
C GLY A 196 -12.61 -9.69 3.12
N ARG A 197 -12.72 -8.38 2.84
CA ARG A 197 -11.65 -7.59 2.22
C ARG A 197 -10.32 -7.65 2.97
N PHE A 198 -10.32 -7.58 4.29
CA PHE A 198 -9.10 -7.63 5.11
C PHE A 198 -8.63 -9.07 5.31
N GLY A 199 -9.52 -9.98 5.71
CA GLY A 199 -9.19 -11.40 5.87
C GLY A 199 -8.68 -12.04 4.59
N GLU A 200 -9.25 -11.69 3.43
CA GLU A 200 -8.74 -12.15 2.13
C GLU A 200 -7.32 -11.65 1.85
N TRP A 201 -7.01 -10.41 2.21
CA TRP A 201 -5.66 -9.90 2.13
C TRP A 201 -4.68 -10.69 3.00
N LEU A 202 -5.04 -10.98 4.25
CA LEU A 202 -4.20 -11.76 5.16
C LEU A 202 -4.00 -13.21 4.69
N ARG A 203 -5.05 -13.84 4.12
CA ARG A 203 -4.94 -15.19 3.53
C ARG A 203 -3.94 -15.24 2.38
N ASN A 204 -3.80 -14.15 1.65
CA ASN A 204 -2.90 -14.02 0.50
C ASN A 204 -1.69 -13.12 0.81
N VAL A 205 -1.31 -12.99 2.10
CA VAL A 205 -0.21 -12.14 2.50
C VAL A 205 1.10 -12.57 1.83
N LYS A 206 1.83 -11.58 1.30
CA LYS A 206 3.19 -11.73 0.77
C LYS A 206 4.20 -11.14 1.74
N ASP A 207 5.46 -11.51 1.59
CA ASP A 207 6.55 -10.89 2.35
C ASP A 207 6.62 -9.39 2.05
N TRP A 208 6.82 -8.59 3.09
CA TRP A 208 6.75 -7.14 3.00
C TRP A 208 8.11 -6.55 2.63
N ALA A 209 8.25 -6.05 1.40
CA ALA A 209 9.41 -5.27 1.01
C ALA A 209 9.44 -3.96 1.82
N ILE A 210 10.39 -3.86 2.75
CA ILE A 210 10.44 -2.80 3.76
C ILE A 210 11.40 -1.66 3.41
N SER A 211 12.39 -1.90 2.55
CA SER A 211 13.37 -0.88 2.15
C SER A 211 12.86 -0.02 1.00
N ARG A 212 13.24 1.27 1.02
CA ARG A 212 12.93 2.26 -0.02
C ARG A 212 14.18 3.02 -0.43
N GLU A 213 14.38 3.20 -1.73
CA GLU A 213 15.44 4.03 -2.30
C GLU A 213 15.05 5.52 -2.26
N ARG A 214 15.03 6.08 -1.06
CA ARG A 214 14.76 7.48 -0.83
C ARG A 214 15.86 8.09 0.03
N TYR A 215 16.07 9.40 -0.12
CA TYR A 215 17.04 10.11 0.70
C TYR A 215 16.50 10.33 2.11
N TRP A 216 15.25 10.82 2.25
CA TRP A 216 14.67 11.19 3.52
C TRP A 216 13.62 10.17 3.97
N GLY A 217 13.70 9.76 5.20
CA GLY A 217 12.84 8.84 5.92
C GLY A 217 13.58 8.21 7.08
N THR A 218 12.97 7.25 7.77
CA THR A 218 13.61 6.47 8.84
C THR A 218 14.69 5.56 8.22
N PRO A 219 15.99 5.79 8.48
CA PRO A 219 17.05 4.98 7.90
C PRO A 219 16.97 3.52 8.34
N LEU A 220 17.23 2.59 7.44
CA LEU A 220 17.32 1.18 7.78
C LEU A 220 18.55 0.98 8.71
N PRO A 221 18.36 0.49 9.96
CA PRO A 221 19.42 0.45 10.97
C PRO A 221 20.32 -0.79 10.81
N VAL A 222 20.76 -1.07 9.59
CA VAL A 222 21.58 -2.24 9.26
C VAL A 222 22.91 -1.79 8.66
N TRP A 223 24.00 -2.33 9.17
CA TRP A 223 25.36 -2.18 8.65
C TRP A 223 25.82 -3.49 8.04
N ARG A 224 26.56 -3.41 6.95
CA ARG A 224 27.08 -4.57 6.20
C ARG A 224 28.57 -4.39 5.90
N SER A 225 29.35 -5.48 6.04
CA SER A 225 30.73 -5.57 5.58
C SER A 225 30.80 -5.98 4.10
N GLU A 226 31.99 -5.87 3.48
CA GLU A 226 32.21 -6.36 2.12
C GLU A 226 32.06 -7.89 2.03
N SER A 227 32.42 -8.62 3.09
CA SER A 227 32.23 -10.07 3.16
C SER A 227 30.77 -10.51 3.35
N GLY A 228 29.86 -9.55 3.60
CA GLY A 228 28.41 -9.80 3.77
C GLY A 228 27.97 -10.02 5.21
N GLU A 229 28.85 -9.86 6.22
CA GLU A 229 28.41 -9.82 7.62
C GLU A 229 27.49 -8.63 7.89
N MET A 230 26.46 -8.82 8.71
CA MET A 230 25.44 -7.81 8.95
C MET A 230 25.22 -7.58 10.45
N LYS A 231 25.02 -6.31 10.84
CA LYS A 231 24.57 -5.91 12.18
C LYS A 231 23.36 -5.01 12.08
N CYS A 232 22.31 -5.33 12.85
CA CYS A 232 21.13 -4.49 13.01
C CYS A 232 21.23 -3.80 14.37
N ILE A 233 21.17 -2.47 14.40
CA ILE A 233 21.33 -1.66 15.61
C ILE A 233 19.96 -1.27 16.16
N GLY A 234 19.68 -1.66 17.40
CA GLY A 234 18.38 -1.48 18.03
C GLY A 234 18.27 -0.26 18.97
N SER A 235 19.39 0.45 19.27
CA SER A 235 19.34 1.63 20.14
C SER A 235 20.52 2.57 19.92
N ILE A 236 20.38 3.84 20.36
CA ILE A 236 21.48 4.80 20.36
C ILE A 236 22.66 4.28 21.22
N LYS A 237 22.35 3.68 22.36
CA LYS A 237 23.40 3.11 23.23
C LYS A 237 24.18 2.01 22.54
N GLU A 238 23.52 1.11 21.82
CA GLU A 238 24.18 0.07 21.04
C GLU A 238 25.03 0.67 19.91
N LEU A 239 24.51 1.69 19.21
CA LEU A 239 25.28 2.42 18.19
C LEU A 239 26.56 3.01 18.78
N GLN A 240 26.48 3.67 19.94
CA GLN A 240 27.63 4.22 20.65
C GLN A 240 28.66 3.14 21.00
N ASP A 241 28.21 2.00 21.52
CA ASP A 241 29.11 0.90 21.93
C ASP A 241 29.80 0.28 20.69
N GLU A 242 29.09 0.11 19.56
CA GLU A 242 29.68 -0.40 18.32
C GLU A 242 30.63 0.63 17.66
N VAL A 243 30.29 1.91 17.68
CA VAL A 243 31.19 3.00 17.23
C VAL A 243 32.47 3.03 18.07
N ALA A 244 32.36 2.89 19.39
CA ALA A 244 33.52 2.85 20.28
C ALA A 244 34.45 1.66 19.96
N LYS A 245 33.91 0.49 19.63
CA LYS A 245 34.68 -0.69 19.23
C LYS A 245 35.43 -0.41 17.90
N ALA A 246 34.75 0.20 16.91
CA ALA A 246 35.39 0.54 15.64
C ALA A 246 36.51 1.57 15.81
N VAL A 247 36.32 2.60 16.65
CA VAL A 247 37.37 3.58 16.97
C VAL A 247 38.56 2.92 17.65
N ALA A 248 38.32 2.00 18.62
CA ALA A 248 39.38 1.25 19.28
C ALA A 248 40.17 0.36 18.29
N ALA A 249 39.55 -0.11 17.25
CA ALA A 249 40.17 -0.85 16.14
C ALA A 249 40.90 0.03 15.11
N GLY A 250 40.83 1.37 15.26
CA GLY A 250 41.54 2.33 14.41
C GLY A 250 40.71 2.94 13.27
N PHE A 251 39.39 2.68 13.23
CA PHE A 251 38.50 3.30 12.24
C PHE A 251 38.04 4.69 12.69
N ALA A 252 38.13 5.67 11.79
CA ALA A 252 37.63 7.02 12.07
C ALA A 252 36.09 7.04 12.12
N ASN A 253 35.54 7.70 13.13
CA ASN A 253 34.10 7.88 13.29
C ASN A 253 33.80 9.30 13.80
N PRO A 254 32.62 9.88 13.45
CA PRO A 254 32.12 11.08 14.11
C PRO A 254 31.76 10.78 15.60
N GLU A 255 31.57 11.84 16.38
CA GLU A 255 31.00 11.71 17.73
C GLU A 255 29.55 11.21 17.66
N CYS A 256 29.18 10.32 18.60
CA CYS A 256 27.84 9.76 18.72
C CYS A 256 27.24 10.14 20.08
N PRO A 257 26.71 11.37 20.25
CA PRO A 257 26.09 11.81 21.50
C PRO A 257 24.72 11.15 21.72
N ASP A 258 24.15 11.30 22.94
CA ASP A 258 22.86 10.73 23.31
C ASP A 258 21.69 11.29 22.48
N ASP A 259 21.84 12.50 21.94
CA ASP A 259 20.87 13.21 21.08
C ASP A 259 21.28 13.19 19.60
N VAL A 260 22.05 12.19 19.17
CA VAL A 260 22.51 12.06 17.79
C VAL A 260 21.34 12.04 16.82
N ASP A 261 21.44 12.81 15.75
CA ASP A 261 20.48 12.75 14.64
C ASP A 261 20.67 11.45 13.85
N LEU A 262 19.67 10.56 13.92
CA LEU A 262 19.67 9.28 13.22
C LEU A 262 19.25 9.39 11.74
N HIS A 263 18.94 10.58 11.23
CA HIS A 263 18.65 10.78 9.81
C HIS A 263 19.93 10.86 8.96
N ARG A 264 19.73 10.67 7.66
CA ARG A 264 20.77 10.94 6.67
C ARG A 264 21.04 12.46 6.55
N PRO A 265 22.29 12.90 6.38
CA PRO A 265 23.49 12.11 6.14
C PRO A 265 24.25 11.67 7.41
N VAL A 266 23.79 12.07 8.60
CA VAL A 266 24.56 11.89 9.85
C VAL A 266 24.79 10.41 10.14
N VAL A 267 23.75 9.60 10.12
CA VAL A 267 23.83 8.15 10.41
C VAL A 267 24.70 7.38 9.40
N ASP A 268 24.79 7.86 8.16
CA ASP A 268 25.63 7.24 7.12
C ASP A 268 27.13 7.45 7.38
N GLY A 269 27.50 8.39 8.27
CA GLY A 269 28.88 8.67 8.65
C GLY A 269 29.47 7.65 9.65
N PHE A 270 28.66 6.79 10.26
CA PHE A 270 29.14 5.83 11.23
C PHE A 270 29.64 4.55 10.56
N THR A 271 30.90 4.20 10.83
CA THR A 271 31.51 2.92 10.46
C THR A 271 31.51 2.00 11.68
N LEU A 272 30.97 0.79 11.55
CA LEU A 272 31.00 -0.22 12.60
C LEU A 272 32.06 -1.29 12.28
N LEU A 273 32.27 -2.21 13.19
CA LEU A 273 33.23 -3.30 13.05
C LEU A 273 32.49 -4.63 13.01
N SER A 274 32.77 -5.44 11.98
CA SER A 274 32.27 -6.81 11.90
C SER A 274 32.98 -7.73 12.91
N ASP A 275 32.45 -8.91 13.12
CA ASP A 275 33.09 -9.89 14.00
C ASP A 275 34.41 -10.42 13.43
N SER A 276 34.57 -10.38 12.12
CA SER A 276 35.83 -10.68 11.42
C SER A 276 36.83 -9.52 11.42
N GLY A 277 36.47 -8.34 11.93
CA GLY A 277 37.34 -7.15 12.00
C GLY A 277 37.30 -6.26 10.76
N GLU A 278 36.36 -6.44 9.86
CA GLU A 278 36.16 -5.61 8.68
C GLU A 278 35.32 -4.36 8.99
N PRO A 279 35.54 -3.23 8.29
CA PRO A 279 34.64 -2.10 8.39
C PRO A 279 33.28 -2.40 7.81
N MET A 280 32.23 -1.93 8.48
CA MET A 280 30.85 -2.05 8.04
C MET A 280 30.28 -0.68 7.73
N THR A 281 29.56 -0.56 6.63
CA THR A 281 28.81 0.64 6.22
C THR A 281 27.32 0.40 6.31
N ARG A 282 26.54 1.46 6.59
CA ARG A 282 25.10 1.35 6.67
C ARG A 282 24.48 1.08 5.29
N GLU A 283 23.47 0.22 5.25
CA GLU A 283 22.64 0.01 4.05
C GLU A 283 21.98 1.33 3.61
N PRO A 284 22.06 1.74 2.33
CA PRO A 284 21.69 3.10 1.89
C PRO A 284 20.18 3.37 1.87
N PHE A 285 19.37 2.42 2.30
CA PHE A 285 17.92 2.49 2.26
C PHE A 285 17.32 3.22 3.46
N VAL A 286 16.08 3.71 3.28
CA VAL A 286 15.18 4.08 4.36
C VAL A 286 14.06 3.05 4.45
N MET A 287 13.40 3.00 5.60
CA MET A 287 12.27 2.09 5.83
C MET A 287 11.02 2.63 5.11
N ASP A 288 10.10 1.73 4.80
CA ASP A 288 8.77 2.08 4.35
C ASP A 288 8.06 2.93 5.42
N CYS A 289 7.50 4.07 5.04
CA CYS A 289 6.74 4.94 5.97
C CYS A 289 5.53 4.22 6.61
N TRP A 290 5.06 3.15 6.01
CA TRP A 290 4.03 2.31 6.60
C TRP A 290 4.54 1.48 7.79
N PHE A 291 5.83 1.21 7.86
CA PHE A 291 6.44 0.63 9.05
C PHE A 291 6.40 1.63 10.20
N ASP A 292 6.82 2.87 9.96
CA ASP A 292 6.78 3.93 10.98
C ASP A 292 5.37 4.10 11.54
N SER A 293 4.36 4.17 10.66
CA SER A 293 2.96 4.29 11.08
C SER A 293 2.45 3.03 11.79
N GLY A 294 2.93 1.85 11.42
CA GLY A 294 2.63 0.58 12.08
C GLY A 294 3.19 0.47 13.50
N CYS A 295 4.26 1.22 13.79
CA CYS A 295 4.85 1.31 15.12
C CYS A 295 4.10 2.24 16.09
N ALA A 296 3.10 3.00 15.63
CA ALA A 296 2.40 4.02 16.44
C ALA A 296 1.94 3.54 17.83
N PRO A 297 1.39 2.32 18.03
CA PRO A 297 0.90 1.89 19.34
C PRO A 297 1.95 1.88 20.46
N PHE A 298 3.21 1.73 20.13
CA PHE A 298 4.31 1.67 21.09
C PHE A 298 5.32 2.80 20.92
N ALA A 299 5.59 3.24 19.70
CA ALA A 299 6.55 4.32 19.44
C ALA A 299 6.13 5.65 20.05
N GLN A 300 4.81 5.94 20.12
CA GLN A 300 4.30 7.15 20.80
C GLN A 300 4.66 7.22 22.29
N TRP A 301 4.97 6.09 22.92
CA TRP A 301 5.39 6.00 24.33
C TRP A 301 6.90 5.83 24.47
N HIS A 302 7.65 5.85 23.37
CA HIS A 302 9.08 5.53 23.33
C HIS A 302 9.40 4.15 23.94
N HIS A 303 8.43 3.22 23.87
CA HIS A 303 8.64 1.84 24.33
C HIS A 303 9.60 1.10 23.38
N PRO A 304 10.56 0.26 23.90
CA PRO A 304 10.69 -0.21 25.27
C PRO A 304 11.60 0.65 26.18
N PHE A 305 12.05 1.82 25.74
CA PHE A 305 13.07 2.60 26.46
C PHE A 305 12.46 3.49 27.55
N ASP A 306 11.18 3.89 27.41
CA ASP A 306 10.48 4.76 28.35
C ASP A 306 9.00 4.41 28.44
N GLU A 307 8.26 5.04 29.36
CA GLU A 307 6.80 5.03 29.51
C GLU A 307 6.13 3.63 29.46
N GLU A 308 6.81 2.59 30.00
CA GLU A 308 6.32 1.20 29.99
C GLU A 308 4.91 1.07 30.60
N GLN A 309 4.59 1.83 31.65
CA GLN A 309 3.27 1.78 32.27
C GLN A 309 2.16 2.28 31.33
N ARG A 310 2.43 3.33 30.54
CA ARG A 310 1.49 3.86 29.57
C ARG A 310 1.30 2.90 28.43
N PHE A 311 2.37 2.31 27.92
CA PHE A 311 2.29 1.27 26.92
C PHE A 311 1.41 0.11 27.40
N ASN A 312 1.70 -0.48 28.55
CA ASN A 312 0.94 -1.61 29.11
C ASN A 312 -0.54 -1.27 29.38
N ALA A 313 -0.86 -0.01 29.65
CA ALA A 313 -2.24 0.44 29.88
C ALA A 313 -3.02 0.68 28.56
N SER A 314 -2.33 0.89 27.43
CA SER A 314 -2.93 1.29 26.15
C SER A 314 -2.73 0.30 25.02
N PHE A 315 -1.98 -0.78 25.20
CA PHE A 315 -1.75 -1.80 24.19
C PHE A 315 -2.40 -3.15 24.61
N PRO A 316 -3.11 -3.83 23.69
CA PRO A 316 -3.58 -3.38 22.38
C PRO A 316 -4.52 -2.16 22.47
N VAL A 317 -4.48 -1.24 21.49
CA VAL A 317 -5.35 -0.06 21.51
C VAL A 317 -6.82 -0.44 21.47
N ASP A 318 -7.66 0.30 22.18
CA ASP A 318 -9.07 -0.06 22.32
C ASP A 318 -9.87 0.13 21.04
N TYR A 319 -9.52 1.13 20.21
CA TYR A 319 -10.31 1.51 19.05
C TYR A 319 -9.48 2.25 18.00
N ILE A 320 -9.68 1.89 16.72
CA ILE A 320 -9.20 2.65 15.56
C ILE A 320 -10.32 2.91 14.56
N CYS A 321 -10.21 4.00 13.79
CA CYS A 321 -11.24 4.41 12.83
C CYS A 321 -10.58 5.12 11.64
N GLU A 322 -10.67 4.53 10.46
CA GLU A 322 -10.18 5.11 9.20
C GLU A 322 -11.00 4.60 8.00
N GLY A 323 -10.70 5.10 6.81
CA GLY A 323 -11.34 4.67 5.56
C GLY A 323 -11.07 3.21 5.20
N VAL A 324 -11.98 2.60 4.45
CA VAL A 324 -11.89 1.20 4.00
C VAL A 324 -10.64 0.89 3.16
N ASP A 325 -10.03 1.90 2.55
CA ASP A 325 -8.76 1.77 1.83
C ASP A 325 -7.61 1.38 2.76
N GLN A 326 -7.69 1.68 4.06
CA GLN A 326 -6.71 1.31 5.07
C GLN A 326 -6.65 -0.19 5.40
N THR A 327 -7.55 -0.99 4.86
CA THR A 327 -7.40 -2.46 4.82
C THR A 327 -6.17 -2.91 4.00
N ARG A 328 -5.62 -2.03 3.15
CA ARG A 328 -4.36 -2.19 2.38
C ARG A 328 -3.30 -1.16 2.80
N GLY A 329 -3.43 -0.59 3.99
CA GLY A 329 -2.55 0.43 4.54
C GLY A 329 -2.45 0.26 6.05
N TRP A 330 -2.90 1.25 6.81
CA TRP A 330 -2.64 1.36 8.24
C TRP A 330 -3.21 0.20 9.09
N PHE A 331 -4.42 -0.30 8.78
CA PHE A 331 -4.96 -1.45 9.52
C PHE A 331 -4.05 -2.67 9.41
N TYR A 332 -3.53 -2.92 8.20
CA TYR A 332 -2.61 -4.02 7.97
C TYR A 332 -1.26 -3.79 8.67
N THR A 333 -0.65 -2.61 8.53
CA THR A 333 0.69 -2.37 9.05
C THR A 333 0.72 -2.33 10.57
N LEU A 334 -0.33 -1.81 11.23
CA LEU A 334 -0.50 -1.94 12.67
C LEU A 334 -0.49 -3.40 13.12
N LEU A 335 -1.32 -4.23 12.49
CA LEU A 335 -1.41 -5.66 12.83
C LEU A 335 -0.11 -6.39 12.50
N ALA A 336 0.49 -6.12 11.34
CA ALA A 336 1.72 -6.77 10.89
C ALA A 336 2.88 -6.52 11.87
N VAL A 337 3.10 -5.26 12.26
CA VAL A 337 4.16 -4.90 13.21
C VAL A 337 3.88 -5.48 14.59
N SER A 338 2.65 -5.35 15.11
CA SER A 338 2.29 -5.86 16.43
C SER A 338 2.40 -7.38 16.52
N ALA A 339 1.90 -8.09 15.52
CA ALA A 339 2.00 -9.55 15.46
C ALA A 339 3.46 -10.05 15.39
N THR A 340 4.33 -9.29 14.71
CA THR A 340 5.74 -9.66 14.57
C THR A 340 6.57 -9.35 15.82
N VAL A 341 6.29 -8.22 16.49
CA VAL A 341 7.09 -7.73 17.61
C VAL A 341 6.58 -8.26 18.95
N PHE A 342 5.26 -8.30 19.15
CA PHE A 342 4.62 -8.61 20.45
C PHE A 342 3.86 -9.93 20.45
N ASP A 343 3.68 -10.59 19.30
CA ASP A 343 2.81 -11.77 19.13
C ASP A 343 1.40 -11.51 19.67
N ASP A 344 0.86 -10.30 19.38
CA ASP A 344 -0.46 -9.88 19.84
C ASP A 344 -1.16 -9.00 18.78
N MET A 345 -2.49 -8.78 18.97
CA MET A 345 -3.26 -7.86 18.14
C MET A 345 -2.83 -6.41 18.40
N ALA A 346 -2.94 -5.57 17.38
CA ALA A 346 -2.63 -4.14 17.52
C ALA A 346 -3.79 -3.34 18.14
N TYR A 347 -5.02 -3.74 17.86
CA TYR A 347 -6.25 -3.03 18.23
C TYR A 347 -7.39 -4.02 18.47
N LYS A 348 -8.29 -3.68 19.40
CA LYS A 348 -9.44 -4.51 19.79
C LYS A 348 -10.64 -4.28 18.89
N ARG A 349 -10.86 -3.02 18.45
CA ARG A 349 -12.01 -2.60 17.64
C ARG A 349 -11.56 -1.77 16.46
N CYS A 350 -12.19 -2.01 15.30
CA CYS A 350 -11.91 -1.26 14.08
C CYS A 350 -13.21 -0.83 13.39
N LEU A 351 -13.44 0.49 13.32
CA LEU A 351 -14.49 1.05 12.47
C LEU A 351 -13.91 1.40 11.10
N SER A 352 -14.36 0.70 10.07
CA SER A 352 -13.97 0.96 8.69
C SER A 352 -14.96 1.88 8.02
N LEU A 353 -14.55 3.11 7.72
CA LEU A 353 -15.42 4.12 7.11
C LEU A 353 -15.58 3.92 5.61
N GLY A 354 -16.76 4.21 5.11
CA GLY A 354 -17.05 4.33 3.68
C GLY A 354 -16.41 5.58 3.06
N LEU A 355 -16.35 5.61 1.73
CA LEU A 355 -15.85 6.78 0.99
C LEU A 355 -16.87 7.91 1.01
N ILE A 356 -16.38 9.15 1.12
CA ILE A 356 -17.18 10.35 0.88
C ILE A 356 -17.12 10.68 -0.61
N LEU A 357 -18.27 10.71 -1.25
CA LEU A 357 -18.47 10.97 -2.67
C LEU A 357 -19.06 12.37 -2.87
N ASP A 358 -18.96 12.92 -4.06
CA ASP A 358 -19.67 14.15 -4.43
C ASP A 358 -21.20 13.92 -4.50
N ALA A 359 -21.96 14.97 -4.75
CA ALA A 359 -23.42 14.90 -4.80
C ALA A 359 -23.94 13.92 -5.89
N GLU A 360 -23.17 13.72 -6.96
CA GLU A 360 -23.45 12.79 -8.05
C GLU A 360 -23.02 11.35 -7.74
N GLY A 361 -22.33 11.13 -6.61
CA GLY A 361 -21.82 9.82 -6.19
C GLY A 361 -20.48 9.42 -6.83
N LYS A 362 -19.70 10.39 -7.30
CA LYS A 362 -18.36 10.15 -7.84
C LYS A 362 -17.30 10.41 -6.77
N LYS A 363 -16.19 9.69 -6.84
CA LYS A 363 -15.03 9.92 -5.97
C LYS A 363 -14.50 11.33 -6.17
N MET A 364 -14.34 12.07 -5.06
CA MET A 364 -13.75 13.40 -5.06
C MET A 364 -12.25 13.36 -5.40
N SER A 365 -11.78 14.24 -6.26
CA SER A 365 -10.36 14.39 -6.57
C SER A 365 -10.03 15.84 -6.98
N LYS A 366 -8.81 16.30 -6.66
CA LYS A 366 -8.32 17.63 -7.06
C LYS A 366 -8.32 17.81 -8.57
N SER A 367 -7.94 16.78 -9.31
CA SER A 367 -7.89 16.81 -10.78
C SER A 367 -9.27 16.96 -11.43
N ARG A 368 -10.33 16.50 -10.78
CA ARG A 368 -11.71 16.64 -11.27
C ARG A 368 -12.40 17.92 -10.82
N GLY A 369 -11.82 18.64 -9.86
CA GLY A 369 -12.40 19.88 -9.33
C GLY A 369 -13.71 19.68 -8.55
N ASN A 370 -14.02 18.47 -8.11
CA ASN A 370 -15.25 18.11 -7.39
C ASN A 370 -15.04 17.93 -5.87
N ILE A 371 -13.94 18.50 -5.34
CA ILE A 371 -13.66 18.48 -3.90
C ILE A 371 -14.53 19.55 -3.21
N VAL A 372 -15.12 19.16 -2.08
CA VAL A 372 -15.77 20.08 -1.15
C VAL A 372 -14.76 20.45 -0.07
N ASP A 373 -14.52 21.77 0.09
CA ASP A 373 -13.67 22.26 1.18
C ASP A 373 -14.51 22.31 2.46
N PRO A 374 -14.16 21.55 3.51
CA PRO A 374 -14.91 21.58 4.77
C PRO A 374 -14.91 22.95 5.45
N TRP A 375 -13.90 23.79 5.23
CA TRP A 375 -13.83 25.14 5.80
C TRP A 375 -14.96 26.04 5.31
N ASP A 376 -15.46 25.85 4.09
CA ASP A 376 -16.63 26.61 3.60
C ASP A 376 -17.87 26.36 4.45
N HIS A 377 -18.05 25.12 4.91
CA HIS A 377 -19.17 24.72 5.80
C HIS A 377 -18.89 25.11 7.25
N PHE A 378 -17.67 24.95 7.73
CA PHE A 378 -17.30 25.36 9.08
C PHE A 378 -17.53 26.84 9.31
N ASN A 379 -17.22 27.67 8.30
CA ASN A 379 -17.40 29.13 8.39
C ASN A 379 -18.86 29.57 8.26
N ARG A 380 -19.72 28.80 7.57
CA ARG A 380 -21.14 29.16 7.35
C ARG A 380 -22.10 28.54 8.36
N GLU A 381 -22.04 27.22 8.51
CA GLU A 381 -22.98 26.44 9.32
C GLU A 381 -22.37 26.02 10.67
N GLY A 382 -21.04 26.08 10.81
CA GLY A 382 -20.31 25.63 11.98
C GLY A 382 -19.82 24.20 11.89
N ALA A 383 -18.71 23.92 12.58
CA ALA A 383 -18.09 22.60 12.58
C ALA A 383 -19.00 21.52 13.18
N ASP A 384 -19.76 21.87 14.23
CA ASP A 384 -20.67 20.93 14.90
C ASP A 384 -21.81 20.47 13.98
N ALA A 385 -22.38 21.38 13.19
CA ALA A 385 -23.42 21.04 12.22
C ALA A 385 -22.89 20.09 11.12
N THR A 386 -21.67 20.36 10.64
CA THR A 386 -21.00 19.51 9.64
C THR A 386 -20.72 18.12 10.22
N ARG A 387 -20.13 18.06 11.41
CA ARG A 387 -19.85 16.78 12.11
C ARG A 387 -21.12 15.97 12.34
N TRP A 388 -22.16 16.63 12.84
CA TRP A 388 -23.45 15.98 13.07
C TRP A 388 -24.08 15.43 11.79
N TYR A 389 -24.06 16.21 10.71
CA TYR A 389 -24.52 15.75 9.41
C TYR A 389 -23.78 14.49 8.97
N MET A 390 -22.45 14.49 9.05
CA MET A 390 -21.65 13.34 8.62
C MET A 390 -21.93 12.08 9.42
N VAL A 391 -22.19 12.20 10.72
CA VAL A 391 -22.49 11.05 11.59
C VAL A 391 -23.93 10.54 11.40
N THR A 392 -24.87 11.42 11.03
CA THR A 392 -26.31 11.07 10.96
C THR A 392 -26.83 10.84 9.55
N ALA A 393 -26.05 11.13 8.50
CA ALA A 393 -26.49 10.97 7.11
C ALA A 393 -26.64 9.50 6.66
N GLY A 394 -26.06 8.57 7.38
CA GLY A 394 -26.14 7.12 7.10
C GLY A 394 -25.19 6.31 7.97
N ALA A 395 -25.16 4.99 7.76
CA ALA A 395 -24.19 4.15 8.42
C ALA A 395 -22.76 4.53 7.96
N PRO A 396 -21.81 4.73 8.87
CA PRO A 396 -20.50 5.32 8.58
C PRO A 396 -19.64 4.49 7.63
N TRP A 397 -19.89 3.19 7.54
CA TRP A 397 -19.18 2.29 6.59
C TRP A 397 -19.74 2.28 5.16
N ASN A 398 -20.91 2.89 4.93
CA ASN A 398 -21.46 3.02 3.59
C ASN A 398 -20.85 4.23 2.87
N PRO A 399 -20.64 4.16 1.55
CA PRO A 399 -20.29 5.35 0.78
C PRO A 399 -21.35 6.45 0.96
N MET A 400 -20.95 7.64 1.38
CA MET A 400 -21.82 8.77 1.63
C MET A 400 -21.71 9.79 0.49
N LYS A 401 -22.85 10.18 -0.10
CA LYS A 401 -22.89 11.35 -0.99
C LYS A 401 -22.97 12.60 -0.12
N PHE A 402 -21.96 13.44 -0.23
CA PHE A 402 -21.95 14.70 0.51
C PHE A 402 -22.86 15.73 -0.17
N ASP A 403 -23.92 16.13 0.53
CA ASP A 403 -24.85 17.18 0.10
C ASP A 403 -24.65 18.42 0.98
N PRO A 404 -24.14 19.55 0.42
CA PRO A 404 -24.05 20.82 1.12
C PRO A 404 -25.37 21.29 1.76
N ASN A 405 -26.52 21.01 1.13
CA ASN A 405 -27.82 21.38 1.69
C ASN A 405 -28.16 20.56 2.95
N GLY A 406 -27.70 19.31 3.04
CA GLY A 406 -27.89 18.48 4.22
C GLY A 406 -27.21 19.06 5.46
N VAL A 407 -26.03 19.66 5.33
CA VAL A 407 -25.35 20.38 6.41
C VAL A 407 -26.20 21.57 6.88
N ARG A 408 -26.73 22.37 5.93
CA ARG A 408 -27.56 23.53 6.21
C ARG A 408 -28.88 23.14 6.87
N GLU A 409 -29.51 22.06 6.43
CA GLU A 409 -30.71 21.52 7.06
C GLU A 409 -30.44 21.04 8.48
N THR A 410 -29.35 20.38 8.71
CA THR A 410 -28.92 19.95 10.06
C THR A 410 -28.72 21.13 10.98
N TYR A 411 -28.04 22.18 10.52
CA TYR A 411 -27.91 23.42 11.28
C TYR A 411 -29.28 24.00 11.65
N ALA A 412 -30.19 24.15 10.68
CA ALA A 412 -31.48 24.78 10.88
C ALA A 412 -32.41 23.96 11.80
N LYS A 413 -32.48 22.65 11.59
CA LYS A 413 -33.42 21.78 12.33
C LYS A 413 -32.94 21.44 13.74
N MET A 414 -31.65 21.32 13.96
CA MET A 414 -31.09 20.89 15.24
C MET A 414 -30.49 22.10 16.00
N PHE A 415 -29.38 22.65 15.49
CA PHE A 415 -28.60 23.63 16.26
C PHE A 415 -29.33 24.95 16.46
N LEU A 416 -29.98 25.48 15.43
CA LEU A 416 -30.74 26.70 15.54
C LEU A 416 -31.99 26.51 16.46
N THR A 417 -32.62 25.34 16.41
CA THR A 417 -33.73 25.00 17.31
C THR A 417 -33.25 24.93 18.76
N MET A 418 -32.18 24.26 19.04
CA MET A 418 -31.58 24.19 20.39
C MET A 418 -31.21 25.58 20.90
N TRP A 419 -30.56 26.37 20.03
CA TRP A 419 -30.21 27.76 20.37
C TRP A 419 -31.43 28.62 20.72
N ASN A 420 -32.49 28.52 19.92
CA ASN A 420 -33.72 29.28 20.16
C ASN A 420 -34.41 28.84 21.47
N VAL A 421 -34.42 27.54 21.79
CA VAL A 421 -34.96 27.06 23.08
C VAL A 421 -34.12 27.59 24.25
N TYR A 422 -32.81 27.51 24.15
CA TYR A 422 -31.90 28.04 25.18
C TYR A 422 -32.09 29.57 25.33
N LYS A 423 -32.09 30.30 24.23
CA LYS A 423 -32.24 31.75 24.23
C LYS A 423 -33.59 32.15 24.85
N PHE A 424 -34.69 31.49 24.47
CA PHE A 424 -35.99 31.72 25.07
C PHE A 424 -35.94 31.54 26.59
N HIS A 425 -35.40 30.42 27.05
CA HIS A 425 -35.26 30.18 28.48
C HIS A 425 -34.40 31.26 29.18
N ALA A 426 -33.24 31.57 28.63
CA ALA A 426 -32.32 32.54 29.22
C ALA A 426 -32.91 33.97 29.31
N ASP A 427 -33.56 34.39 28.21
CA ASP A 427 -34.17 35.73 28.17
C ASP A 427 -35.28 35.87 29.22
N TYR A 428 -36.19 34.90 29.33
CA TYR A 428 -37.29 34.95 30.29
C TYR A 428 -36.86 34.65 31.72
N ALA A 429 -35.91 33.74 31.92
CA ALA A 429 -35.35 33.51 33.25
C ALA A 429 -34.67 34.77 33.81
N ALA A 430 -33.98 35.53 32.96
CA ALA A 430 -33.38 36.81 33.36
C ALA A 430 -34.43 37.88 33.69
N LEU A 431 -35.52 37.96 32.91
CA LEU A 431 -36.61 38.90 33.15
C LEU A 431 -37.36 38.59 34.45
N ASP A 432 -37.59 37.31 34.74
CA ASP A 432 -38.33 36.86 35.90
C ASP A 432 -37.45 36.73 37.16
N GLY A 433 -36.15 36.94 37.04
CA GLY A 433 -35.20 36.75 38.15
C GLY A 433 -35.15 35.29 38.62
N PHE A 434 -35.37 34.34 37.70
CA PHE A 434 -35.38 32.91 38.02
C PHE A 434 -34.00 32.40 38.42
N ASP A 435 -33.96 31.80 39.61
CA ASP A 435 -32.77 31.10 40.11
C ASP A 435 -33.05 29.57 40.16
N PRO A 436 -32.46 28.77 39.31
CA PRO A 436 -32.71 27.34 39.30
C PRO A 436 -32.24 26.61 40.57
N GLU A 437 -31.30 27.17 41.32
CA GLU A 437 -30.83 26.57 42.58
C GLU A 437 -31.80 26.89 43.74
N ALA A 438 -32.32 28.11 43.77
CA ALA A 438 -33.23 28.54 44.82
C ALA A 438 -34.72 28.14 44.63
N GLN A 439 -35.10 27.88 43.37
CA GLN A 439 -36.51 27.64 42.97
C GLN A 439 -36.73 26.23 42.40
N SER A 440 -36.04 25.22 42.93
CA SER A 440 -36.23 23.85 42.50
C SER A 440 -37.58 23.28 42.95
N VAL A 441 -38.36 22.78 41.99
CA VAL A 441 -39.62 22.07 42.26
C VAL A 441 -39.37 20.56 42.20
N PRO A 442 -39.77 19.79 43.24
CA PRO A 442 -39.69 18.34 43.24
C PRO A 442 -40.39 17.74 42.01
N VAL A 443 -39.88 16.60 41.48
CA VAL A 443 -40.39 16.00 40.22
C VAL A 443 -41.85 15.62 40.33
N GLU A 444 -42.29 15.13 41.49
CA GLU A 444 -43.68 14.76 41.80
C GLU A 444 -44.65 15.95 41.73
N ASP A 445 -44.19 17.14 42.04
CA ASP A 445 -45.00 18.37 42.06
C ASP A 445 -45.00 19.10 40.72
N ARG A 446 -44.21 18.62 39.74
CA ARG A 446 -44.16 19.23 38.41
C ARG A 446 -45.37 18.85 37.56
N SER A 447 -45.67 19.66 36.56
CA SER A 447 -46.74 19.38 35.60
C SER A 447 -46.53 18.04 34.88
N ALA A 448 -47.61 17.46 34.36
CA ALA A 448 -47.50 16.19 33.59
C ALA A 448 -46.62 16.35 32.36
N LEU A 449 -46.57 17.52 31.73
CA LEU A 449 -45.72 17.81 30.58
C LEU A 449 -44.25 17.85 30.99
N ASP A 450 -43.92 18.50 32.10
CA ASP A 450 -42.53 18.59 32.59
C ASP A 450 -41.99 17.20 32.95
N ARG A 451 -42.80 16.38 33.64
CA ARG A 451 -42.47 15.01 33.96
C ARG A 451 -42.26 14.16 32.72
N TRP A 452 -43.09 14.36 31.68
CA TRP A 452 -42.92 13.67 30.39
C TRP A 452 -41.61 14.06 29.70
N VAL A 453 -41.26 15.35 29.62
CA VAL A 453 -40.00 15.82 29.03
C VAL A 453 -38.79 15.22 29.75
N LEU A 454 -38.78 15.24 31.09
CA LEU A 454 -37.70 14.63 31.88
C LEU A 454 -37.59 13.13 31.63
N SER A 455 -38.73 12.42 31.60
CA SER A 455 -38.73 10.99 31.27
C SER A 455 -38.16 10.72 29.89
N ARG A 456 -38.53 11.54 28.89
CA ARG A 456 -37.98 11.40 27.52
C ARG A 456 -36.48 11.71 27.48
N LEU A 457 -36.03 12.75 28.19
CA LEU A 457 -34.63 13.11 28.29
C LEU A 457 -33.79 11.95 28.83
N HIS A 458 -34.21 11.38 29.96
CA HIS A 458 -33.52 10.25 30.57
C HIS A 458 -33.56 8.97 29.69
N THR A 459 -34.68 8.72 29.01
CA THR A 459 -34.77 7.61 28.05
C THR A 459 -33.76 7.76 26.91
N VAL A 460 -33.71 8.97 26.32
CA VAL A 460 -32.74 9.26 25.23
C VAL A 460 -31.29 9.18 25.73
N ALA A 461 -31.01 9.71 26.93
CA ALA A 461 -29.67 9.63 27.52
C ALA A 461 -29.24 8.17 27.78
N SER A 462 -30.14 7.32 28.28
CA SER A 462 -29.86 5.89 28.46
C SER A 462 -29.59 5.18 27.13
N GLN A 463 -30.47 5.39 26.15
CA GLN A 463 -30.29 4.82 24.81
C GLN A 463 -28.98 5.29 24.15
N TYR A 464 -28.64 6.56 24.31
CA TYR A 464 -27.37 7.09 23.81
C TYR A 464 -26.17 6.41 24.47
N HIS A 465 -26.18 6.27 25.80
CA HIS A 465 -25.14 5.59 26.56
C HIS A 465 -24.99 4.14 26.11
N ASP A 466 -26.10 3.41 26.02
CA ASP A 466 -26.10 2.00 25.60
C ASP A 466 -25.55 1.84 24.18
N ASN A 467 -25.98 2.68 23.25
CA ASN A 467 -25.52 2.65 21.86
C ASN A 467 -24.00 2.95 21.75
N PHE A 468 -23.49 3.91 22.52
CA PHE A 468 -22.06 4.19 22.56
C PHE A 468 -21.26 3.05 23.18
N THR A 469 -21.76 2.45 24.26
CA THR A 469 -21.11 1.33 24.95
C THR A 469 -21.05 0.09 24.05
N LEU A 470 -22.09 -0.15 23.25
CA LEU A 470 -22.18 -1.28 22.32
C LEU A 470 -21.61 -0.99 20.93
N SER A 471 -20.96 0.17 20.73
CA SER A 471 -20.48 0.64 19.40
C SER A 471 -21.59 0.72 18.33
N LEU A 472 -22.84 0.87 18.77
CA LEU A 472 -24.03 0.99 17.91
C LEU A 472 -24.39 2.45 17.59
N ILE A 473 -23.39 3.32 17.49
CA ILE A 473 -23.54 4.77 17.24
C ILE A 473 -24.43 5.07 16.02
N HIS A 474 -24.38 4.21 15.03
CA HIS A 474 -25.11 4.35 13.76
C HIS A 474 -26.60 3.99 13.83
N ILE A 475 -27.07 3.45 14.93
CA ILE A 475 -28.47 3.08 15.15
C ILE A 475 -29.20 4.19 15.89
#